data_f0bca3ffc0489d32fcf775a8cdee0f7a
#
_entry.id   f0bca3ffc0489d32fcf775a8cdee0f7a
#
_cell.length_a   1.000
_cell.length_b   1.000
_cell.length_c   1.000
_cell.angle_alpha   90.00
_cell.angle_beta   90.00
_cell.angle_gamma   90.00
#
_symmetry.space_group_name_H-M   'P 1'
#
loop_
_entity.id
_entity.type
_entity.pdbx_description
1 polymer ?
#
loop_
_entity_poly.entity_id
_entity_poly.type
_entity_poly.pdbx_seq_one_letter_code
_entity_poly.pdbx_strand_id
1 'polypeptide(L)'
;MRLFYYLFITFILISCSNNLELIFDEDNGGLFLPEGFQSLVVHEGIGQSRHLAVNENGDIYVKLRLDYGRNGNVALRDNNGDGKADITQRFGDYPNDGRFATEMKINEG
;
A
#
# COMPACT_ATOMS: atom_id res chain seq x y z
N MET A 1 46.12 -45.61 -13.81
CA MET A 1 45.77 -44.19 -14.03
C MET A 1 44.29 -44.02 -13.71
N ARG A 2 43.98 -43.36 -12.64
CA ARG A 2 42.59 -43.06 -12.27
C ARG A 2 42.38 -41.59 -12.59
N LEU A 3 41.61 -41.30 -13.63
CA LEU A 3 41.15 -39.96 -13.96
C LEU A 3 40.01 -39.59 -13.00
N PHE A 4 40.25 -38.65 -12.09
CA PHE A 4 39.20 -38.02 -11.30
C PHE A 4 38.55 -36.92 -12.15
N TYR A 5 37.35 -37.17 -12.60
CA TYR A 5 36.49 -36.13 -13.16
C TYR A 5 35.89 -35.32 -12.01
N TYR A 6 36.39 -34.12 -11.79
CA TYR A 6 35.73 -33.15 -10.95
C TYR A 6 34.60 -32.50 -11.75
N LEU A 7 33.40 -32.99 -11.48
CA LEU A 7 32.17 -32.33 -11.98
C LEU A 7 31.95 -31.04 -11.16
N PHE A 8 32.38 -29.92 -11.71
CA PHE A 8 32.12 -28.59 -11.13
C PHE A 8 30.68 -28.24 -11.42
N ILE A 9 29.76 -28.53 -10.49
CA ILE A 9 28.37 -28.07 -10.55
C ILE A 9 28.39 -26.61 -10.16
N THR A 10 28.42 -25.72 -11.16
CA THR A 10 28.21 -24.29 -10.95
C THR A 10 26.74 -24.07 -10.65
N PHE A 11 26.43 -23.90 -9.37
CA PHE A 11 25.10 -23.52 -8.91
C PHE A 11 24.90 -22.03 -9.28
N ILE A 12 24.27 -21.77 -10.42
CA ILE A 12 23.88 -20.41 -10.80
C ILE A 12 22.70 -20.04 -9.90
N LEU A 13 22.99 -19.30 -8.85
CA LEU A 13 21.95 -18.63 -8.07
C LEU A 13 21.35 -17.53 -8.97
N ILE A 14 20.25 -17.85 -9.63
CA ILE A 14 19.40 -16.86 -10.27
C ILE A 14 18.72 -16.15 -9.11
N SER A 15 19.32 -15.05 -8.65
CA SER A 15 18.65 -14.09 -7.78
C SER A 15 17.59 -13.39 -8.62
N CYS A 16 16.36 -13.88 -8.57
CA CYS A 16 15.19 -13.15 -9.03
C CYS A 16 14.96 -12.01 -8.02
N SER A 17 15.61 -10.88 -8.22
CA SER A 17 15.15 -9.65 -7.59
C SER A 17 13.88 -9.23 -8.33
N ASN A 18 12.72 -9.55 -7.75
CA ASN A 18 11.49 -8.90 -8.12
C ASN A 18 11.64 -7.44 -7.70
N ASN A 19 12.15 -6.62 -8.60
CA ASN A 19 12.02 -5.19 -8.47
C ASN A 19 10.54 -4.89 -8.67
N LEU A 20 9.82 -4.79 -7.57
CA LEU A 20 8.46 -4.27 -7.56
C LEU A 20 8.58 -2.80 -7.99
N GLU A 21 8.17 -2.50 -9.20
CA GLU A 21 8.25 -1.16 -9.75
C GLU A 21 6.89 -0.48 -9.57
N LEU A 22 6.89 0.65 -8.88
CA LEU A 22 5.70 1.47 -8.73
C LEU A 22 5.25 1.99 -10.10
N ILE A 23 3.98 1.84 -10.41
CA ILE A 23 3.38 2.34 -11.64
C ILE A 23 2.73 3.68 -11.37
N PHE A 24 3.42 4.76 -11.74
CA PHE A 24 2.93 6.12 -11.56
C PHE A 24 1.84 6.46 -12.58
N ASP A 25 0.88 7.29 -12.18
CA ASP A 25 -0.15 7.78 -13.08
C ASP A 25 0.43 8.84 -14.03
N GLU A 26 0.08 8.77 -15.32
CA GLU A 26 0.60 9.70 -16.35
C GLU A 26 0.29 11.17 -16.04
N ASP A 27 -0.87 11.43 -15.43
CA ASP A 27 -1.33 12.76 -15.02
C ASP A 27 -1.02 13.06 -13.55
N ASN A 28 -0.22 12.24 -12.87
CA ASN A 28 0.06 12.33 -11.43
C ASN A 28 -1.21 12.37 -10.55
N GLY A 29 -2.29 11.68 -10.96
CA GLY A 29 -3.57 11.73 -10.25
C GLY A 29 -4.21 13.12 -10.23
N GLY A 30 -3.92 13.95 -11.24
CA GLY A 30 -4.40 15.33 -11.37
C GLY A 30 -3.63 16.37 -10.54
N LEU A 31 -2.46 15.99 -9.98
CA LEU A 31 -1.62 16.91 -9.20
C LEU A 31 -0.59 17.62 -10.08
N PHE A 32 -0.35 18.91 -9.79
CA PHE A 32 0.77 19.66 -10.36
C PHE A 32 1.99 19.49 -9.46
N LEU A 33 2.97 18.71 -9.93
CA LEU A 33 4.17 18.39 -9.17
C LEU A 33 5.41 19.10 -9.75
N PRO A 34 6.39 19.44 -8.92
CA PRO A 34 7.70 19.91 -9.40
C PRO A 34 8.40 18.83 -10.23
N GLU A 35 9.35 19.27 -11.08
CA GLU A 35 10.18 18.37 -11.86
C GLU A 35 10.90 17.34 -10.95
N GLY A 36 10.91 16.08 -11.36
CA GLY A 36 11.50 14.97 -10.62
C GLY A 36 10.58 14.30 -9.59
N PHE A 37 9.34 14.81 -9.42
CA PHE A 37 8.33 14.16 -8.58
C PHE A 37 7.27 13.48 -9.44
N GLN A 38 6.81 12.34 -8.97
CA GLN A 38 5.71 11.57 -9.55
C GLN A 38 4.76 11.12 -8.45
N SER A 39 3.51 10.91 -8.80
CA SER A 39 2.51 10.36 -7.89
C SER A 39 1.67 9.29 -8.56
N LEU A 40 1.02 8.49 -7.73
CA LEU A 40 0.02 7.53 -8.15
C LEU A 40 -1.17 7.59 -7.20
N VAL A 41 -2.34 7.28 -7.72
CA VAL A 41 -3.55 7.12 -6.91
C VAL A 41 -3.57 5.71 -6.35
N VAL A 42 -3.39 5.59 -5.03
CA VAL A 42 -3.38 4.30 -4.34
C VAL A 42 -4.74 3.61 -4.37
N HIS A 43 -5.81 4.37 -4.19
CA HIS A 43 -7.19 3.89 -4.24
C HIS A 43 -8.17 5.04 -4.45
N GLU A 44 -9.26 4.76 -5.16
CA GLU A 44 -10.36 5.71 -5.40
C GLU A 44 -11.67 5.24 -4.78
N GLY A 45 -12.59 6.18 -4.55
CA GLY A 45 -13.98 5.86 -4.18
C GLY A 45 -14.19 5.33 -2.77
N ILE A 46 -13.23 5.47 -1.85
CA ILE A 46 -13.38 5.02 -0.46
C ILE A 46 -14.33 5.88 0.38
N GLY A 47 -14.61 7.08 -0.08
CA GLY A 47 -15.46 8.06 0.61
C GLY A 47 -14.70 9.31 1.05
N GLN A 48 -15.30 10.11 1.93
CA GLN A 48 -14.69 11.34 2.41
C GLN A 48 -13.61 11.02 3.46
N SER A 49 -12.39 10.84 3.02
CA SER A 49 -11.23 10.61 3.89
C SER A 49 -10.78 11.90 4.58
N ARG A 50 -10.30 11.78 5.81
CA ARG A 50 -9.83 12.89 6.62
C ARG A 50 -8.43 12.71 7.18
N HIS A 51 -8.13 11.54 7.70
CA HIS A 51 -6.83 11.19 8.26
C HIS A 51 -6.38 9.85 7.71
N LEU A 52 -5.09 9.66 7.65
CA LEU A 52 -4.48 8.39 7.30
C LEU A 52 -3.27 8.10 8.20
N ALA A 53 -2.99 6.83 8.37
CA ALA A 53 -1.77 6.34 9.00
C ALA A 53 -1.24 5.16 8.19
N VAL A 54 0.08 5.10 8.01
CA VAL A 54 0.75 4.02 7.30
C VAL A 54 1.48 3.16 8.31
N ASN A 55 1.24 1.85 8.27
CA ASN A 55 1.92 0.89 9.12
C ASN A 55 3.29 0.50 8.52
N GLU A 56 4.17 -0.06 9.34
CA GLU A 56 5.51 -0.48 8.93
C GLU A 56 5.51 -1.52 7.81
N ASN A 57 4.44 -2.34 7.74
CA ASN A 57 4.25 -3.32 6.67
C ASN A 57 3.70 -2.73 5.36
N GLY A 58 3.49 -1.41 5.30
CA GLY A 58 2.94 -0.72 4.13
C GLY A 58 1.41 -0.62 4.08
N ASP A 59 0.68 -1.24 5.00
CA ASP A 59 -0.78 -1.09 5.08
C ASP A 59 -1.15 0.36 5.38
N ILE A 60 -2.15 0.87 4.66
CA ILE A 60 -2.65 2.23 4.85
C ILE A 60 -4.02 2.17 5.51
N TYR A 61 -4.14 2.82 6.64
CA TYR A 61 -5.41 2.97 7.36
C TYR A 61 -5.95 4.37 7.16
N VAL A 62 -7.19 4.46 6.69
CA VAL A 62 -7.84 5.73 6.37
C VAL A 62 -9.05 5.92 7.27
N LYS A 63 -9.11 7.08 7.94
CA LYS A 63 -10.26 7.54 8.69
C LYS A 63 -11.20 8.32 7.80
N LEU A 64 -12.46 7.89 7.70
CA LEU A 64 -13.50 8.60 6.98
C LEU A 64 -14.15 9.65 7.88
N ARG A 65 -14.50 10.78 7.29
CA ARG A 65 -15.27 11.84 7.97
C ARG A 65 -16.73 11.45 8.15
N LEU A 66 -17.31 10.90 7.09
CA LEU A 66 -18.67 10.40 7.09
C LEU A 66 -18.65 8.92 6.75
N ASP A 67 -19.47 8.18 7.44
CA ASP A 67 -19.63 6.76 7.26
C ASP A 67 -21.00 6.44 6.65
N TYR A 68 -20.98 5.55 5.71
CA TYR A 68 -22.20 4.97 5.17
C TYR A 68 -22.43 3.60 5.84
N GLY A 69 -22.76 3.60 7.16
CA GLY A 69 -23.14 2.40 7.86
C GLY A 69 -22.14 1.85 8.89
N ARG A 70 -21.63 2.66 9.80
CA ARG A 70 -20.85 2.29 10.98
C ARG A 70 -19.42 1.78 10.78
N ASN A 71 -18.92 1.81 9.56
CA ASN A 71 -17.53 1.39 9.25
C ASN A 71 -16.69 2.61 8.89
N GLY A 72 -16.33 3.43 9.86
CA GLY A 72 -15.66 4.71 9.64
C GLY A 72 -14.17 4.64 9.32
N ASN A 73 -13.61 3.44 9.20
CA ASN A 73 -12.23 3.23 8.79
C ASN A 73 -12.14 2.31 7.58
N VAL A 74 -11.08 2.50 6.80
CA VAL A 74 -10.73 1.66 5.67
C VAL A 74 -9.28 1.24 5.79
N ALA A 75 -9.01 -0.05 5.66
CA ALA A 75 -7.67 -0.58 5.50
C ALA A 75 -7.42 -0.86 4.01
N LEU A 76 -6.29 -0.41 3.52
CA LEU A 76 -5.83 -0.60 2.15
C LEU A 76 -4.52 -1.38 2.16
N ARG A 77 -4.40 -2.38 1.32
CA ARG A 77 -3.17 -3.15 1.15
C ARG A 77 -2.85 -3.34 -0.31
N ASP A 78 -1.62 -3.10 -0.65
CA ASP A 78 -0.98 -3.45 -1.91
C ASP A 78 -0.28 -4.80 -1.73
N ASN A 79 -0.75 -5.85 -2.43
CA ASN A 79 -0.17 -7.18 -2.34
C ASN A 79 0.88 -7.46 -3.41
N ASN A 80 0.81 -6.74 -4.52
CA ASN A 80 1.65 -6.98 -5.69
C ASN A 80 2.82 -5.99 -5.81
N GLY A 81 2.82 -4.92 -5.00
CA GLY A 81 3.88 -3.92 -4.93
C GLY A 81 3.87 -2.89 -6.04
N ASP A 82 2.76 -2.72 -6.76
CA ASP A 82 2.63 -1.73 -7.82
C ASP A 82 2.26 -0.32 -7.33
N GLY A 83 1.99 -0.19 -6.02
CA GLY A 83 1.59 1.05 -5.36
C GLY A 83 0.08 1.25 -5.29
N LYS A 84 -0.72 0.37 -5.90
CA LYS A 84 -2.19 0.44 -5.85
C LYS A 84 -2.74 -0.59 -4.88
N ALA A 85 -3.82 -0.26 -4.18
CA ALA A 85 -4.41 -1.17 -3.21
C ALA A 85 -5.23 -2.26 -3.91
N ASP A 86 -4.81 -3.52 -3.72
CA ASP A 86 -5.55 -4.72 -4.17
C ASP A 86 -6.65 -5.11 -3.19
N ILE A 87 -6.44 -4.83 -1.90
CA ILE A 87 -7.37 -5.17 -0.84
C ILE A 87 -7.88 -3.89 -0.19
N THR A 88 -9.20 -3.82 -0.06
CA THR A 88 -9.91 -2.75 0.64
C THR A 88 -10.83 -3.37 1.67
N GLN A 89 -10.63 -3.07 2.95
CA GLN A 89 -11.46 -3.57 4.03
C GLN A 89 -11.97 -2.43 4.90
N ARG A 90 -13.30 -2.37 5.10
CA ARG A 90 -13.92 -1.44 6.03
C ARG A 90 -14.02 -2.04 7.43
N PHE A 91 -13.83 -1.23 8.44
CA PHE A 91 -13.91 -1.65 9.83
C PHE A 91 -14.27 -0.49 10.78
N GLY A 92 -14.55 -0.82 12.03
CA GLY A 92 -14.93 0.13 13.08
C GLY A 92 -16.43 0.21 13.27
N ASP A 93 -16.93 -0.32 14.39
CA ASP A 93 -18.35 -0.29 14.76
C ASP A 93 -18.64 0.86 15.74
N TYR A 94 -18.64 2.07 15.23
CA TYR A 94 -19.02 3.27 15.98
C TYR A 94 -19.88 4.19 15.11
N PRO A 95 -20.81 4.94 15.74
CA PRO A 95 -21.62 5.89 15.00
C PRO A 95 -20.71 6.99 14.44
N ASN A 96 -20.75 7.20 13.14
CA ASN A 96 -19.99 8.25 12.48
C ASN A 96 -20.86 9.48 12.29
N ASP A 97 -20.94 10.28 13.32
CA ASP A 97 -21.61 11.59 13.30
C ASP A 97 -20.61 12.75 13.11
N GLY A 98 -19.41 12.44 12.67
CA GLY A 98 -18.32 13.39 12.45
C GLY A 98 -17.55 13.77 13.72
N ARG A 99 -17.96 13.32 14.90
CA ARG A 99 -17.30 13.68 16.16
C ARG A 99 -16.01 12.92 16.42
N PHE A 100 -15.86 11.73 15.85
CA PHE A 100 -14.72 10.83 16.07
C PHE A 100 -13.67 10.87 14.94
N ALA A 101 -13.80 11.77 13.98
CA ALA A 101 -12.93 11.85 12.82
C ALA A 101 -11.79 12.86 13.01
N THR A 102 -11.16 12.89 14.18
CA THR A 102 -10.17 13.92 14.53
C THR A 102 -8.72 13.50 14.38
N GLU A 103 -8.43 12.21 14.54
CA GLU A 103 -7.06 11.70 14.49
C GLU A 103 -7.05 10.21 14.12
N MET A 104 -5.95 9.76 13.50
CA MET A 104 -5.61 8.36 13.34
C MET A 104 -4.13 8.16 13.63
N LYS A 105 -3.81 7.20 14.46
CA LYS A 105 -2.45 6.83 14.81
C LYS A 105 -2.35 5.32 14.99
N ILE A 106 -1.25 4.74 14.52
CA ILE A 106 -0.88 3.37 14.82
C ILE A 106 -0.05 3.36 16.08
N ASN A 107 -0.37 2.46 17.00
CA ASN A 107 0.35 2.28 18.24
C ASN A 107 0.73 0.81 18.36
N GLU A 108 2.03 0.54 18.46
CA GLU A 108 2.61 -0.80 18.58
C GLU A 108 2.23 -1.81 17.48
N GLY A 109 2.09 -1.32 16.22
CA GLY A 109 2.02 -2.14 15.01
C GLY A 109 0.82 -3.03 14.85
#